data_7d33484be3f683cdee47b09b9205f122
#
_entry.id   7d33484be3f683cdee47b09b9205f122
#
_cell.length_a   1.000
_cell.length_b   1.000
_cell.length_c   1.000
_cell.angle_alpha   90.00
_cell.angle_beta   90.00
_cell.angle_gamma   90.00
#
_symmetry.space_group_name_H-M   'P 1'
#
loop_
_entity.id
_entity.type
_entity.pdbx_description
1 polymer ?
#
loop_
_entity_poly.entity_id
_entity_poly.type
_entity_poly.pdbx_seq_one_letter_code
_entity_poly.pdbx_strand_id
1 'polypeptide(L)'
;VGFESALKHTYDIDMDGRFTFVIPTAPALFMLKLVAWQDRCMRLVYKDAIDLDFLIRSYYLENSTRDEFISIYEKSPDADEYAWGAAMIATDLLQVASLEDLKSLKSILDNELALEEQSKLLQHCIPEKAPDDEFDRIRRGWSNIQRIISEAIG
;
A
#
# COMPACT_ATOMS: atom_id res chain seq x y z
N VAL A 1 -3.11 -15.77 -4.00
CA VAL A 1 -2.08 -14.89 -3.45
C VAL A 1 -2.70 -13.96 -2.42
N GLY A 2 -2.03 -13.77 -1.29
CA GLY A 2 -2.40 -12.80 -0.25
C GLY A 2 -3.52 -13.22 0.70
N PHE A 3 -4.43 -14.09 0.29
CA PHE A 3 -5.64 -14.37 1.07
C PHE A 3 -5.34 -15.13 2.38
N GLU A 4 -4.50 -16.14 2.33
CA GLU A 4 -4.12 -16.90 3.52
C GLU A 4 -3.31 -16.07 4.52
N SER A 5 -2.37 -15.25 4.02
CA SER A 5 -1.60 -14.31 4.84
C SER A 5 -2.51 -13.27 5.48
N ALA A 6 -3.47 -12.71 4.73
CA ALA A 6 -4.40 -11.71 5.24
C ALA A 6 -5.31 -12.25 6.35
N LEU A 7 -5.77 -13.51 6.27
CA LEU A 7 -6.62 -14.13 7.29
C LEU A 7 -5.90 -14.34 8.63
N LYS A 8 -4.56 -14.40 8.63
CA LYS A 8 -3.75 -14.51 9.85
C LYS A 8 -3.50 -13.16 10.54
N HIS A 9 -3.78 -12.06 9.85
CA HIS A 9 -3.52 -10.69 10.30
C HIS A 9 -4.79 -9.86 10.28
N THR A 10 -5.64 -10.08 11.29
CA THR A 10 -6.98 -9.49 11.39
C THR A 10 -7.20 -8.86 12.75
N TYR A 11 -8.18 -7.97 12.81
CA TYR A 11 -8.77 -7.44 14.04
C TYR A 11 -10.18 -7.98 14.21
N ASP A 12 -10.53 -8.31 15.44
CA ASP A 12 -11.89 -8.64 15.83
C ASP A 12 -12.57 -7.37 16.36
N ILE A 13 -13.65 -6.96 15.70
CA ILE A 13 -14.47 -5.83 16.13
C ILE A 13 -15.76 -6.37 16.72
N ASP A 14 -15.92 -6.23 18.03
CA ASP A 14 -17.17 -6.58 18.72
C ASP A 14 -18.18 -5.41 18.61
N MET A 15 -19.36 -5.73 18.13
CA MET A 15 -20.49 -4.80 18.04
C MET A 15 -21.49 -5.12 19.13
N ASP A 16 -21.30 -4.51 20.30
CA ASP A 16 -22.21 -4.59 21.48
C ASP A 16 -22.48 -6.02 21.99
N GLY A 17 -21.51 -6.94 21.83
CA GLY A 17 -21.65 -8.35 22.24
C GLY A 17 -22.62 -9.17 21.38
N ARG A 18 -23.09 -8.62 20.26
CA ARG A 18 -24.04 -9.30 19.37
C ARG A 18 -23.40 -9.90 18.13
N PHE A 19 -22.38 -9.22 17.59
CA PHE A 19 -21.69 -9.63 16.38
C PHE A 19 -20.21 -9.29 16.50
N THR A 20 -19.38 -10.21 16.06
CA THR A 20 -17.93 -9.98 15.89
C THR A 20 -17.63 -9.93 14.39
N PHE A 21 -17.05 -8.82 13.93
CA PHE A 21 -16.53 -8.70 12.57
C PHE A 21 -15.01 -8.91 12.59
N VAL A 22 -14.54 -9.75 11.66
CA VAL A 22 -13.12 -9.99 11.45
C VAL A 22 -12.69 -9.16 10.24
N ILE A 23 -11.82 -8.18 10.45
CA ILE A 23 -11.31 -7.30 9.39
C ILE A 23 -9.79 -7.46 9.24
N PRO A 24 -9.24 -7.44 8.01
CA PRO A 24 -7.81 -7.44 7.81
C PRO A 24 -7.15 -6.21 8.42
N THR A 25 -5.91 -6.35 8.90
CA THR A 25 -5.07 -5.18 9.23
C THR A 25 -4.83 -4.32 7.97
N ALA A 26 -4.49 -3.05 8.13
CA ALA A 26 -4.28 -2.17 6.97
C ALA A 26 -3.20 -2.68 5.99
N PRO A 27 -2.04 -3.22 6.42
CA PRO A 27 -1.10 -3.86 5.50
C PRO A 27 -1.67 -5.10 4.79
N ALA A 28 -2.45 -5.92 5.50
CA ALA A 28 -3.11 -7.07 4.90
C ALA A 28 -4.16 -6.66 3.88
N LEU A 29 -4.94 -5.61 4.17
CA LEU A 29 -5.91 -5.04 3.24
C LEU A 29 -5.22 -4.42 2.02
N PHE A 30 -4.10 -3.73 2.20
CA PHE A 30 -3.29 -3.18 1.12
C PHE A 30 -2.85 -4.30 0.14
N MET A 31 -2.32 -5.39 0.67
CA MET A 31 -1.94 -6.56 -0.12
C MET A 31 -3.11 -7.11 -0.94
N LEU A 32 -4.26 -7.34 -0.30
CA LEU A 32 -5.46 -7.86 -0.98
C LEU A 32 -5.96 -6.91 -2.07
N LYS A 33 -5.92 -5.60 -1.82
CA LYS A 33 -6.33 -4.58 -2.79
C LYS A 33 -5.40 -4.51 -4.00
N LEU A 34 -4.10 -4.65 -3.79
CA LEU A 34 -3.13 -4.63 -4.89
C LEU A 34 -3.28 -5.88 -5.78
N VAL A 35 -3.53 -7.06 -5.19
CA VAL A 35 -3.86 -8.28 -5.95
C VAL A 35 -5.19 -8.11 -6.69
N ALA A 36 -6.23 -7.57 -6.03
CA ALA A 36 -7.52 -7.31 -6.66
C ALA A 36 -7.42 -6.31 -7.82
N TRP A 37 -6.55 -5.31 -7.71
CA TRP A 37 -6.23 -4.38 -8.80
C TRP A 37 -5.76 -5.15 -10.05
N GLN A 38 -4.78 -6.02 -9.92
CA GLN A 38 -4.26 -6.82 -11.04
C GLN A 38 -5.36 -7.59 -11.76
N ASP A 39 -6.29 -8.17 -11.00
CA ASP A 39 -7.39 -8.98 -11.56
C ASP A 39 -8.47 -8.12 -12.25
N ARG A 40 -8.64 -6.87 -11.83
CA ARG A 40 -9.78 -6.02 -12.22
C ARG A 40 -9.42 -4.83 -13.09
N CYS A 41 -8.16 -4.42 -13.17
CA CYS A 41 -7.74 -3.23 -13.93
C CYS A 41 -8.18 -3.28 -15.39
N MET A 42 -8.17 -4.48 -16.01
CA MET A 42 -8.65 -4.69 -17.38
C MET A 42 -10.17 -4.53 -17.54
N ARG A 43 -10.93 -4.54 -16.45
CA ARG A 43 -12.39 -4.34 -16.44
C ARG A 43 -12.77 -2.88 -16.18
N LEU A 44 -11.81 -1.95 -16.21
CA LEU A 44 -12.01 -0.52 -15.93
C LEU A 44 -12.60 -0.26 -14.52
N VAL A 45 -12.30 -1.12 -13.55
CA VAL A 45 -12.71 -0.96 -12.15
C VAL A 45 -11.52 -0.38 -11.37
N TYR A 46 -11.54 0.92 -11.14
CA TYR A 46 -10.43 1.65 -10.53
C TYR A 46 -10.55 1.90 -9.03
N LYS A 47 -11.61 1.37 -8.42
CA LYS A 47 -11.88 1.55 -6.98
C LYS A 47 -10.72 1.06 -6.12
N ASP A 48 -10.07 -0.06 -6.51
CA ASP A 48 -8.97 -0.62 -5.74
C ASP A 48 -7.76 0.34 -5.70
N ALA A 49 -7.50 1.11 -6.77
CA ALA A 49 -6.45 2.14 -6.77
C ALA A 49 -6.77 3.29 -5.80
N ILE A 50 -8.01 3.75 -5.77
CA ILE A 50 -8.48 4.79 -4.84
C ILE A 50 -8.38 4.32 -3.39
N ASP A 51 -8.78 3.07 -3.13
CA ASP A 51 -8.69 2.48 -1.79
C ASP A 51 -7.21 2.31 -1.34
N LEU A 52 -6.31 1.94 -2.26
CA LEU A 52 -4.87 1.85 -2.00
C LEU A 52 -4.25 3.21 -1.68
N ASP A 53 -4.58 4.25 -2.45
CA ASP A 53 -4.15 5.62 -2.18
C ASP A 53 -4.64 6.11 -0.82
N PHE A 54 -5.90 5.86 -0.49
CA PHE A 54 -6.46 6.19 0.82
C PHE A 54 -5.71 5.49 1.96
N LEU A 55 -5.37 4.20 1.80
CA LEU A 55 -4.60 3.46 2.79
C LEU A 55 -3.22 4.07 3.01
N ILE A 56 -2.49 4.45 1.95
CA ILE A 56 -1.17 5.09 2.07
C ILE A 56 -1.28 6.41 2.83
N ARG A 57 -2.22 7.28 2.46
CA ARG A 57 -2.40 8.60 3.08
C ARG A 57 -2.79 8.52 4.55
N SER A 58 -3.75 7.66 4.87
CA SER A 58 -4.19 7.47 6.26
C SER A 58 -3.13 6.79 7.12
N TYR A 59 -2.30 5.94 6.53
CA TYR A 59 -1.29 5.18 7.28
C TYR A 59 -0.27 6.08 7.98
N TYR A 60 0.19 7.14 7.30
CA TYR A 60 1.04 8.15 7.93
C TYR A 60 0.33 8.85 9.10
N LEU A 61 -0.90 9.32 8.89
CA LEU A 61 -1.66 10.06 9.90
C LEU A 61 -1.87 9.24 11.18
N GLU A 62 -2.13 7.95 11.06
CA GLU A 62 -2.43 7.06 12.18
C GLU A 62 -1.17 6.52 12.87
N ASN A 63 -0.03 6.44 12.17
CA ASN A 63 1.16 5.76 12.64
C ASN A 63 2.40 6.65 12.81
N SER A 64 2.32 7.95 12.51
CA SER A 64 3.46 8.88 12.57
C SER A 64 4.08 9.05 13.97
N THR A 65 3.37 8.66 15.02
CA THR A 65 3.85 8.69 16.40
C THR A 65 4.56 7.41 16.86
N ARG A 66 4.64 6.39 16.02
CA ARG A 66 5.33 5.13 16.34
C ARG A 66 6.84 5.32 16.31
N ASP A 67 7.55 4.65 17.22
CA ASP A 67 9.01 4.72 17.28
C ASP A 67 9.70 4.27 15.97
N GLU A 68 9.11 3.30 15.27
CA GLU A 68 9.60 2.81 13.98
C GLU A 68 9.61 3.88 12.89
N PHE A 69 8.74 4.89 13.00
CA PHE A 69 8.71 6.01 12.06
C PHE A 69 10.02 6.83 12.09
N ILE A 70 10.66 6.94 13.24
CA ILE A 70 11.91 7.69 13.37
C ILE A 70 12.96 7.14 12.38
N SER A 71 13.10 5.83 12.27
CA SER A 71 14.06 5.20 11.35
C SER A 71 13.71 5.41 9.87
N ILE A 72 12.43 5.53 9.53
CA ILE A 72 11.95 5.83 8.18
C ILE A 72 12.24 7.30 7.85
N TYR A 73 11.93 8.20 8.78
CA TYR A 73 12.22 9.63 8.65
C TYR A 73 13.72 9.91 8.50
N GLU A 74 14.57 9.29 9.33
CA GLU A 74 16.03 9.47 9.26
C GLU A 74 16.63 9.03 7.91
N LYS A 75 16.07 7.99 7.28
CA LYS A 75 16.51 7.53 5.96
C LYS A 75 16.08 8.44 4.81
N SER A 76 15.03 9.22 5.00
CA SER A 76 14.46 10.08 3.96
C SER A 76 13.83 11.34 4.56
N PRO A 77 14.64 12.23 5.19
CA PRO A 77 14.11 13.39 5.92
C PRO A 77 13.44 14.42 4.99
N ASP A 78 13.83 14.45 3.72
CA ASP A 78 13.27 15.37 2.70
C ASP A 78 12.06 14.79 1.96
N ALA A 79 11.60 13.59 2.35
CA ALA A 79 10.40 12.99 1.77
C ALA A 79 9.14 13.68 2.31
N ASP A 80 8.03 13.49 1.62
CA ASP A 80 6.72 13.97 2.05
C ASP A 80 5.91 12.90 2.82
N GLU A 81 4.78 13.31 3.38
CA GLU A 81 3.89 12.45 4.17
C GLU A 81 3.39 11.23 3.37
N TYR A 82 3.19 11.38 2.06
CA TYR A 82 2.78 10.28 1.20
C TYR A 82 3.89 9.22 1.07
N ALA A 83 5.12 9.67 0.84
CA ALA A 83 6.27 8.78 0.73
C ALA A 83 6.59 8.09 2.06
N TRP A 84 6.41 8.78 3.20
CA TRP A 84 6.53 8.16 4.52
C TRP A 84 5.43 7.15 4.78
N GLY A 85 4.16 7.47 4.49
CA GLY A 85 3.05 6.53 4.61
C GLY A 85 3.25 5.27 3.77
N ALA A 86 3.74 5.44 2.54
CA ALA A 86 4.10 4.35 1.64
C ALA A 86 5.23 3.47 2.21
N ALA A 87 6.27 4.09 2.78
CA ALA A 87 7.37 3.35 3.39
C ALA A 87 6.93 2.59 4.65
N MET A 88 6.09 3.20 5.48
CA MET A 88 5.56 2.58 6.70
C MET A 88 4.68 1.37 6.39
N ILE A 89 3.70 1.51 5.49
CA ILE A 89 2.81 0.40 5.13
C ILE A 89 3.58 -0.74 4.45
N ALA A 90 4.60 -0.42 3.63
CA ALA A 90 5.47 -1.41 3.03
C ALA A 90 6.31 -2.17 4.06
N THR A 91 6.85 -1.48 5.06
CA THR A 91 7.63 -2.10 6.15
C THR A 91 6.76 -3.05 6.96
N ASP A 92 5.55 -2.64 7.33
CA ASP A 92 4.62 -3.49 8.08
C ASP A 92 4.08 -4.64 7.21
N LEU A 93 3.96 -4.45 5.90
CA LEU A 93 3.58 -5.49 4.94
C LEU A 93 4.56 -6.68 4.95
N LEU A 94 5.86 -6.44 5.18
CA LEU A 94 6.86 -7.51 5.28
C LEU A 94 6.61 -8.46 6.44
N GLN A 95 5.87 -8.02 7.49
CA GLN A 95 5.50 -8.87 8.63
C GLN A 95 4.23 -9.70 8.36
N VAL A 96 3.44 -9.30 7.36
CA VAL A 96 2.15 -9.90 7.03
C VAL A 96 2.27 -10.89 5.87
N ALA A 97 2.98 -10.49 4.81
CA ALA A 97 3.05 -11.21 3.55
C ALA A 97 4.05 -12.37 3.59
N SER A 98 3.69 -13.50 3.00
CA SER A 98 4.64 -14.57 2.72
C SER A 98 5.64 -14.17 1.62
N LEU A 99 6.73 -14.91 1.49
CA LEU A 99 7.70 -14.69 0.41
C LEU A 99 7.05 -14.81 -0.99
N GLU A 100 6.10 -15.71 -1.15
CA GLU A 100 5.35 -15.89 -2.40
C GLU A 100 4.45 -14.67 -2.68
N ASP A 101 3.78 -14.15 -1.65
CA ASP A 101 2.98 -12.95 -1.74
C ASP A 101 3.86 -11.76 -2.13
N LEU A 102 5.00 -11.56 -1.48
CA LEU A 102 5.92 -10.47 -1.78
C LEU A 102 6.42 -10.51 -3.23
N LYS A 103 6.76 -11.70 -3.76
CA LYS A 103 7.14 -11.88 -5.17
C LYS A 103 6.02 -11.48 -6.13
N SER A 104 4.79 -11.85 -5.80
CA SER A 104 3.62 -11.50 -6.61
C SER A 104 3.36 -9.99 -6.57
N LEU A 105 3.41 -9.37 -5.39
CA LEU A 105 3.26 -7.92 -5.23
C LEU A 105 4.36 -7.15 -5.99
N LYS A 106 5.60 -7.62 -5.88
CA LYS A 106 6.71 -7.04 -6.64
C LYS A 106 6.45 -7.06 -8.14
N SER A 107 5.99 -8.18 -8.67
CA SER A 107 5.67 -8.30 -10.11
C SER A 107 4.59 -7.32 -10.54
N ILE A 108 3.54 -7.11 -9.72
CA ILE A 108 2.50 -6.12 -10.00
C ILE A 108 3.09 -4.71 -10.03
N LEU A 109 3.89 -4.38 -9.01
CA LEU A 109 4.51 -3.05 -8.88
C LEU A 109 5.51 -2.77 -10.00
N ASP A 110 6.34 -3.74 -10.38
CA ASP A 110 7.28 -3.61 -11.48
C ASP A 110 6.56 -3.30 -12.80
N ASN A 111 5.45 -3.99 -13.06
CA ASN A 111 4.64 -3.76 -14.26
C ASN A 111 3.98 -2.37 -14.26
N GLU A 112 3.37 -1.96 -13.14
CA GLU A 112 2.70 -0.67 -13.05
C GLU A 112 3.68 0.51 -13.13
N LEU A 113 4.82 0.42 -12.44
CA LEU A 113 5.83 1.48 -12.45
C LEU A 113 6.54 1.60 -13.82
N ALA A 114 6.69 0.49 -14.56
CA ALA A 114 7.25 0.51 -15.91
C ALA A 114 6.35 1.21 -16.94
N LEU A 115 5.05 1.34 -16.67
CA LEU A 115 4.10 2.08 -17.50
C LEU A 115 4.21 3.60 -17.34
N GLU A 116 4.91 4.09 -16.33
CA GLU A 116 5.07 5.51 -16.02
C GLU A 116 3.73 6.26 -16.01
N GLU A 117 3.61 7.33 -16.79
CA GLU A 117 2.37 8.12 -16.91
C GLU A 117 1.18 7.34 -17.49
N GLN A 118 1.40 6.16 -18.10
CA GLN A 118 0.33 5.30 -18.61
C GLN A 118 -0.23 4.36 -17.56
N SER A 119 0.40 4.26 -16.38
CA SER A 119 -0.10 3.43 -15.29
C SER A 119 -1.47 3.92 -14.81
N LYS A 120 -2.48 3.09 -14.98
CA LYS A 120 -3.83 3.39 -14.48
C LYS A 120 -3.88 3.35 -12.94
N LEU A 121 -3.04 2.53 -12.31
CA LEU A 121 -2.90 2.53 -10.85
C LEU A 121 -2.50 3.92 -10.36
N LEU A 122 -1.38 4.45 -10.86
CA LEU A 122 -0.87 5.75 -10.42
C LEU A 122 -1.83 6.90 -10.78
N GLN A 123 -2.41 6.88 -11.99
CA GLN A 123 -3.36 7.90 -12.41
C GLN A 123 -4.60 7.98 -11.52
N HIS A 124 -5.14 6.83 -11.07
CA HIS A 124 -6.33 6.80 -10.23
C HIS A 124 -6.05 7.05 -8.73
N CYS A 125 -4.77 7.15 -8.35
CA CYS A 125 -4.35 7.68 -7.05
C CYS A 125 -4.32 9.22 -7.01
N ILE A 126 -4.43 9.92 -8.15
CA ILE A 126 -4.40 11.38 -8.22
C ILE A 126 -5.79 11.94 -7.87
N PRO A 127 -5.92 12.80 -6.83
CA PRO A 127 -7.17 13.49 -6.54
C PRO A 127 -7.60 14.43 -7.69
N GLU A 128 -8.91 14.63 -7.88
CA GLU A 128 -9.46 15.52 -8.94
C GLU A 128 -8.88 16.95 -8.93
N LYS A 129 -8.49 17.46 -7.76
CA LYS A 129 -7.95 18.82 -7.57
C LYS A 129 -6.51 18.75 -7.04
N ALA A 130 -5.69 17.93 -7.68
CA ALA A 130 -4.29 17.78 -7.29
C ALA A 130 -3.41 18.91 -7.87
N PRO A 131 -2.29 19.25 -7.21
CA PRO A 131 -1.24 20.08 -7.80
C PRO A 131 -0.55 19.37 -8.97
N ASP A 132 0.16 20.13 -9.81
CA ASP A 132 0.79 19.62 -11.04
C ASP A 132 1.89 18.55 -10.76
N ASP A 133 2.50 18.58 -9.58
CA ASP A 133 3.55 17.65 -9.17
C ASP A 133 3.03 16.38 -8.43
N GLU A 134 1.71 16.24 -8.29
CA GLU A 134 1.11 15.14 -7.53
C GLU A 134 1.43 13.76 -8.14
N PHE A 135 1.50 13.66 -9.46
CA PHE A 135 1.89 12.40 -10.11
C PHE A 135 3.29 11.95 -9.68
N ASP A 136 4.27 12.83 -9.69
CA ASP A 136 5.63 12.53 -9.26
C ASP A 136 5.71 12.17 -7.78
N ARG A 137 4.89 12.83 -6.96
CA ARG A 137 4.76 12.55 -5.55
C ARG A 137 4.23 11.13 -5.32
N ILE A 138 3.13 10.76 -5.97
CA ILE A 138 2.54 9.42 -5.90
C ILE A 138 3.53 8.38 -6.41
N ARG A 139 4.15 8.60 -7.57
CA ARG A 139 5.13 7.70 -8.16
C ARG A 139 6.31 7.43 -7.22
N ARG A 140 6.83 8.45 -6.52
CA ARG A 140 7.89 8.27 -5.50
C ARG A 140 7.44 7.36 -4.36
N GLY A 141 6.22 7.55 -3.84
CA GLY A 141 5.67 6.69 -2.79
C GLY A 141 5.58 5.23 -3.24
N TRP A 142 5.03 4.97 -4.42
CA TRP A 142 4.92 3.62 -4.98
C TRP A 142 6.28 2.99 -5.28
N SER A 143 7.27 3.78 -5.75
CA SER A 143 8.65 3.32 -5.94
C SER A 143 9.32 2.93 -4.61
N ASN A 144 9.01 3.62 -3.52
CA ASN A 144 9.48 3.23 -2.17
C ASN A 144 8.90 1.88 -1.74
N ILE A 145 7.61 1.63 -1.97
CA ILE A 145 6.99 0.32 -1.68
C ILE A 145 7.70 -0.79 -2.46
N GLN A 146 7.87 -0.60 -3.76
CA GLN A 146 8.53 -1.56 -4.64
C GLN A 146 9.98 -1.83 -4.21
N ARG A 147 10.74 -0.80 -3.86
CA ARG A 147 12.11 -0.91 -3.37
C ARG A 147 12.19 -1.70 -2.07
N ILE A 148 11.36 -1.39 -1.07
CA ILE A 148 11.34 -2.07 0.23
C ILE A 148 11.02 -3.56 0.06
N ILE A 149 10.02 -3.89 -0.78
CA ILE A 149 9.69 -5.28 -1.09
C ILE A 149 10.85 -5.98 -1.82
N SER A 150 11.48 -5.31 -2.79
CA SER A 150 12.61 -5.88 -3.54
C SER A 150 13.80 -6.19 -2.66
N GLU A 151 14.16 -5.29 -1.74
CA GLU A 151 15.24 -5.49 -0.77
C GLU A 151 14.97 -6.67 0.18
N ALA A 152 13.71 -6.94 0.50
CA ALA A 152 13.33 -8.05 1.37
C ALA A 152 13.34 -9.42 0.68
N ILE A 153 13.22 -9.44 -0.65
CA ILE A 153 13.23 -10.68 -1.43
C ILE A 153 14.67 -11.11 -1.79
N GLY A 154 15.61 -10.17 -1.86
CA GLY A 154 17.02 -10.37 -2.19
C GLY A 154 17.28 -10.25 -3.67
#